data_298e814caa42ab0842ce88b6f586a865
#
_entry.id   298e814caa42ab0842ce88b6f586a865
#
_cell.length_a   1.000
_cell.length_b   1.000
_cell.length_c   1.000
_cell.angle_alpha   90.00
_cell.angle_beta   90.00
_cell.angle_gamma   90.00
#
_symmetry.space_group_name_H-M   'P 1'
#
loop_
_entity.id
_entity.type
_entity.pdbx_description
1 polymer ?
#
loop_
_entity_poly.entity_id
_entity_poly.type
_entity_poly.pdbx_seq_one_letter_code
_entity_poly.pdbx_strand_id
1 'polypeptide(L)'
;MAAHRHRISVLNDNPEFLELMTDILDGDGGYDVTTFEDVTTTVDELAASKPSLVIVDLLLGGASGWEIVALSRADERLSSVPIIICSADVAALRDRADDFERIGNIHVLPKPFGIEELNELVERLLERQAPASG
;
A
#
# COMPACT_ATOMS: atom_id res chain seq x y z
N MET A 1 -17.66 19.98 -9.60
CA MET A 1 -17.20 18.81 -9.97
C MET A 1 -16.50 18.12 -8.89
N ALA A 2 -16.84 17.00 -8.66
CA ALA A 2 -16.23 16.29 -7.63
C ALA A 2 -14.82 15.97 -8.02
N ALA A 3 -13.92 16.29 -7.17
CA ALA A 3 -12.56 15.94 -7.41
C ALA A 3 -12.45 14.45 -7.29
N HIS A 4 -11.60 13.86 -8.09
CA HIS A 4 -11.32 12.47 -7.95
C HIS A 4 -10.50 12.28 -6.69
N ARG A 5 -10.96 11.42 -5.83
CA ARG A 5 -10.20 11.06 -4.67
C ARG A 5 -9.37 9.84 -5.05
N HIS A 6 -8.11 9.88 -4.69
CA HIS A 6 -7.27 8.71 -4.88
C HIS A 6 -7.74 7.61 -3.95
N ARG A 7 -7.66 6.38 -4.41
CA ARG A 7 -8.05 5.22 -3.63
C ARG A 7 -6.81 4.52 -3.10
N ILE A 8 -6.79 4.30 -1.79
CA ILE A 8 -5.68 3.62 -1.16
C ILE A 8 -6.21 2.32 -0.56
N SER A 9 -5.58 1.21 -0.90
CA SER A 9 -5.97 -0.09 -0.36
C SER A 9 -4.93 -0.50 0.66
N VAL A 10 -5.38 -0.84 1.86
CA VAL A 10 -4.50 -1.21 2.98
C VAL A 10 -4.76 -2.64 3.40
N LEU A 11 -3.73 -3.47 3.39
CA LEU A 11 -3.82 -4.86 3.77
C LEU A 11 -3.07 -5.09 5.07
N ASN A 12 -3.76 -5.52 6.09
CA ASN A 12 -3.15 -5.83 7.40
C ASN A 12 -4.13 -6.69 8.19
N ASP A 13 -3.64 -7.66 8.94
CA ASP A 13 -4.51 -8.53 9.72
C ASP A 13 -4.87 -7.92 11.09
N ASN A 14 -4.36 -6.75 11.41
CA ASN A 14 -4.67 -6.08 12.67
C ASN A 14 -5.74 -5.01 12.42
N PRO A 15 -6.97 -5.21 12.92
CA PRO A 15 -8.04 -4.25 12.68
C PRO A 15 -7.77 -2.87 13.29
N GLU A 16 -7.04 -2.80 14.38
CA GLU A 16 -6.71 -1.51 14.98
C GLU A 16 -5.80 -0.70 14.07
N PHE A 17 -4.86 -1.38 13.41
CA PHE A 17 -3.96 -0.71 12.47
C PHE A 17 -4.76 -0.20 11.26
N LEU A 18 -5.69 -1.02 10.76
CA LEU A 18 -6.52 -0.62 9.62
C LEU A 18 -7.38 0.59 9.97
N GLU A 19 -7.91 0.63 11.19
CA GLU A 19 -8.70 1.75 11.66
C GLU A 19 -7.86 3.01 11.74
N LEU A 20 -6.66 2.89 12.28
CA LEU A 20 -5.74 4.02 12.39
C LEU A 20 -5.38 4.55 11.01
N MET A 21 -5.05 3.67 10.08
CA MET A 21 -4.70 4.08 8.72
C MET A 21 -5.86 4.77 8.03
N THR A 22 -7.08 4.27 8.26
CA THR A 22 -8.27 4.89 7.68
C THR A 22 -8.45 6.30 8.25
N ASP A 23 -8.30 6.48 9.55
CA ASP A 23 -8.43 7.78 10.17
C ASP A 23 -7.41 8.78 9.63
N ILE A 24 -6.19 8.35 9.45
CA ILE A 24 -5.13 9.22 8.95
C ILE A 24 -5.36 9.57 7.48
N LEU A 25 -5.62 8.57 6.66
CA LEU A 25 -5.66 8.77 5.22
C LEU A 25 -6.98 9.35 4.73
N ASP A 26 -8.10 8.89 5.27
CA ASP A 26 -9.38 9.41 4.86
C ASP A 26 -9.65 10.75 5.56
N GLY A 27 -9.44 10.80 6.85
CA GLY A 27 -9.72 12.02 7.63
C GLY A 27 -8.82 13.17 7.26
N ASP A 28 -7.52 12.98 7.44
CA ASP A 28 -6.55 14.06 7.21
C ASP A 28 -6.18 14.21 5.74
N GLY A 29 -6.04 13.11 5.06
CA GLY A 29 -5.57 13.14 3.68
C GLY A 29 -6.64 13.29 2.63
N GLY A 30 -7.89 12.98 2.97
CA GLY A 30 -8.97 13.05 2.00
C GLY A 30 -8.95 11.95 0.94
N TYR A 31 -8.36 10.81 1.25
CA TYR A 31 -8.31 9.69 0.33
C TYR A 31 -9.42 8.70 0.63
N ASP A 32 -9.84 7.94 -0.39
CA ASP A 32 -10.79 6.85 -0.18
C ASP A 32 -10.01 5.61 0.22
N VAL A 33 -10.25 5.08 1.40
CA VAL A 33 -9.50 3.95 1.92
C VAL A 33 -10.33 2.67 1.90
N THR A 34 -9.78 1.61 1.32
CA THR A 34 -10.38 0.29 1.35
C THR A 34 -9.44 -0.59 2.17
N THR A 35 -9.98 -1.29 3.15
CA THR A 35 -9.16 -2.12 4.02
C THR A 35 -9.42 -3.60 3.76
N PHE A 36 -8.37 -4.39 3.88
CA PHE A 36 -8.44 -5.84 3.72
C PHE A 36 -7.80 -6.46 4.95
N GLU A 37 -8.62 -7.01 5.81
CA GLU A 37 -8.15 -7.64 7.04
C GLU A 37 -7.86 -9.11 6.84
N ASP A 38 -8.48 -9.72 5.85
CA ASP A 38 -8.37 -11.14 5.64
C ASP A 38 -7.07 -11.50 4.95
N VAL A 39 -6.32 -12.41 5.54
CA VAL A 39 -5.05 -12.87 4.98
C VAL A 39 -5.24 -13.64 3.69
N THR A 40 -6.47 -14.00 3.34
CA THR A 40 -6.74 -14.69 2.07
C THR A 40 -7.13 -13.74 0.96
N THR A 41 -6.99 -12.42 1.17
CA THR A 41 -7.28 -11.45 0.12
C THR A 41 -6.49 -11.80 -1.14
N THR A 42 -7.18 -11.81 -2.26
CA THR A 42 -6.56 -12.17 -3.52
C THR A 42 -6.21 -10.93 -4.34
N VAL A 43 -5.38 -11.13 -5.34
CA VAL A 43 -5.03 -10.06 -6.26
C VAL A 43 -6.27 -9.56 -7.00
N ASP A 44 -7.23 -10.44 -7.29
CA ASP A 44 -8.47 -10.03 -7.94
C ASP A 44 -9.28 -9.08 -7.07
N GLU A 45 -9.37 -9.37 -5.77
CA GLU A 45 -10.09 -8.50 -4.85
C GLU A 45 -9.38 -7.15 -4.74
N LEU A 46 -8.07 -7.17 -4.67
CA LEU A 46 -7.28 -5.97 -4.58
C LEU A 46 -7.45 -5.13 -5.86
N ALA A 47 -7.39 -5.75 -7.01
CA ALA A 47 -7.57 -5.06 -8.28
C ALA A 47 -8.98 -4.49 -8.42
N ALA A 48 -9.98 -5.21 -7.90
CA ALA A 48 -11.36 -4.74 -7.95
C ALA A 48 -11.56 -3.46 -7.15
N SER A 49 -10.71 -3.21 -6.15
CA SER A 49 -10.80 -1.97 -5.37
C SER A 49 -10.23 -0.78 -6.13
N LYS A 50 -9.60 -1.02 -7.27
CA LYS A 50 -9.01 0.00 -8.15
C LYS A 50 -8.12 0.99 -7.40
N PRO A 51 -7.07 0.50 -6.73
CA PRO A 51 -6.25 1.39 -5.91
C PRO A 51 -5.28 2.22 -6.74
N SER A 52 -5.03 3.44 -6.27
CA SER A 52 -3.96 4.26 -6.80
C SER A 52 -2.67 3.99 -6.02
N LEU A 53 -2.80 3.39 -4.85
CA LEU A 53 -1.68 3.07 -3.97
C LEU A 53 -2.08 1.89 -3.11
N VAL A 54 -1.16 0.98 -2.84
CA VAL A 54 -1.39 -0.15 -1.95
C VAL A 54 -0.42 -0.09 -0.78
N ILE A 55 -0.91 -0.27 0.43
CA ILE A 55 -0.07 -0.36 1.63
C ILE A 55 -0.25 -1.76 2.19
N VAL A 56 0.83 -2.51 2.32
CA VAL A 56 0.75 -3.89 2.75
C VAL A 56 1.78 -4.18 3.85
N ASP A 57 1.40 -4.99 4.83
CA ASP A 57 2.33 -5.45 5.84
C ASP A 57 3.06 -6.66 5.24
N LEU A 58 4.37 -6.70 5.41
CA LEU A 58 5.17 -7.79 4.87
C LEU A 58 4.78 -9.14 5.48
N LEU A 59 4.36 -9.13 6.73
CA LEU A 59 3.91 -10.34 7.41
C LEU A 59 2.42 -10.22 7.71
N LEU A 60 1.61 -11.01 7.00
CA LEU A 60 0.16 -11.00 7.18
C LEU A 60 -0.26 -12.33 7.82
N GLY A 61 -0.29 -12.39 9.13
CA GLY A 61 -0.69 -13.61 9.83
C GLY A 61 0.14 -14.79 9.35
N GLY A 62 -0.48 -15.81 8.85
CA GLY A 62 0.23 -16.98 8.33
C GLY A 62 0.67 -16.84 6.87
N ALA A 63 0.29 -15.76 6.20
CA ALA A 63 0.62 -15.57 4.80
C ALA A 63 1.66 -14.48 4.66
N SER A 64 2.43 -14.51 3.60
CA SER A 64 3.44 -13.51 3.35
C SER A 64 2.87 -12.37 2.53
N GLY A 65 3.01 -11.15 3.02
CA GLY A 65 2.64 -9.98 2.24
C GLY A 65 3.45 -9.88 0.96
N TRP A 66 4.63 -10.49 0.95
CA TRP A 66 5.48 -10.54 -0.22
C TRP A 66 4.79 -11.23 -1.41
N GLU A 67 4.00 -12.27 -1.14
CA GLU A 67 3.30 -12.97 -2.22
C GLU A 67 2.30 -12.04 -2.91
N ILE A 68 1.60 -11.23 -2.14
CA ILE A 68 0.65 -10.27 -2.70
C ILE A 68 1.40 -9.25 -3.56
N VAL A 69 2.57 -8.80 -3.10
CA VAL A 69 3.37 -7.85 -3.85
C VAL A 69 3.81 -8.45 -5.18
N ALA A 70 4.33 -9.66 -5.15
CA ALA A 70 4.81 -10.33 -6.36
C ALA A 70 3.67 -10.58 -7.35
N LEU A 71 2.54 -11.07 -6.86
CA LEU A 71 1.39 -11.34 -7.71
C LEU A 71 0.80 -10.04 -8.28
N SER A 72 0.83 -8.97 -7.52
CA SER A 72 0.33 -7.68 -7.98
C SER A 72 1.18 -7.14 -9.12
N ARG A 73 2.48 -7.32 -9.04
CA ARG A 73 3.36 -6.86 -10.11
C ARG A 73 3.19 -7.66 -11.39
N ALA A 74 2.75 -8.90 -11.27
CA ALA A 74 2.51 -9.75 -12.43
C ALA A 74 1.13 -9.49 -13.04
N ASP A 75 0.26 -8.76 -12.35
CA ASP A 75 -1.10 -8.49 -12.82
C ASP A 75 -1.15 -7.13 -13.52
N GLU A 76 -1.64 -7.10 -14.74
CA GLU A 76 -1.71 -5.86 -15.52
C GLU A 76 -2.45 -4.73 -14.81
N ARG A 77 -3.49 -5.08 -14.06
CA ARG A 77 -4.31 -4.07 -13.37
C ARG A 77 -3.56 -3.37 -12.25
N LEU A 78 -2.53 -4.02 -11.71
CA LEU A 78 -1.77 -3.51 -10.56
C LEU A 78 -0.29 -3.28 -10.86
N SER A 79 0.16 -3.58 -12.05
CA SER A 79 1.58 -3.54 -12.36
C SER A 79 2.25 -2.18 -12.23
N SER A 80 1.48 -1.11 -12.36
CA SER A 80 2.03 0.25 -12.23
C SER A 80 1.64 0.93 -10.93
N VAL A 81 0.87 0.27 -10.08
CA VAL A 81 0.42 0.88 -8.82
C VAL A 81 1.57 0.84 -7.80
N PRO A 82 1.95 1.98 -7.20
CA PRO A 82 2.99 1.97 -6.18
C PRO A 82 2.54 1.20 -4.95
N ILE A 83 3.47 0.49 -4.34
CA ILE A 83 3.20 -0.30 -3.15
C ILE A 83 4.11 0.17 -2.03
N ILE A 84 3.53 0.46 -0.86
CA ILE A 84 4.29 0.78 0.34
C ILE A 84 4.27 -0.47 1.21
N ILE A 85 5.44 -0.96 1.58
CA ILE A 85 5.54 -2.10 2.49
C ILE A 85 5.88 -1.58 3.87
N CYS A 86 4.99 -1.85 4.83
CA CYS A 86 5.20 -1.47 6.22
C CYS A 86 5.62 -2.73 6.99
N SER A 87 6.64 -2.64 7.80
CA SER A 87 7.05 -3.77 8.63
C SER A 87 7.93 -3.31 9.79
N ALA A 88 7.79 -4.00 10.91
CA ALA A 88 8.68 -3.77 12.05
C ALA A 88 9.95 -4.62 11.90
N ASP A 89 9.96 -5.57 10.97
CA ASP A 89 11.10 -6.45 10.76
C ASP A 89 12.07 -5.83 9.76
N VAL A 90 12.99 -5.05 10.27
CA VAL A 90 13.97 -4.33 9.44
C VAL A 90 14.89 -5.30 8.70
N ALA A 91 15.21 -6.43 9.32
CA ALA A 91 16.06 -7.43 8.67
C ALA A 91 15.35 -8.03 7.43
N ALA A 92 14.07 -8.34 7.55
CA ALA A 92 13.31 -8.86 6.43
C ALA A 92 13.24 -7.83 5.29
N LEU A 93 13.09 -6.55 5.63
CA LEU A 93 13.07 -5.49 4.62
C LEU A 93 14.41 -5.39 3.90
N ARG A 94 15.50 -5.51 4.66
CA ARG A 94 16.83 -5.45 4.09
C ARG A 94 17.12 -6.63 3.17
N ASP A 95 16.68 -7.81 3.58
CA ASP A 95 16.90 -9.03 2.79
C ASP A 95 16.19 -8.96 1.44
N ARG A 96 15.12 -8.18 1.36
CA ARG A 96 14.35 -8.06 0.13
C ARG A 96 14.63 -6.78 -0.66
N ALA A 97 15.56 -5.97 -0.20
CA ALA A 97 15.85 -4.69 -0.84
C ALA A 97 16.16 -4.81 -2.34
N ASP A 98 16.97 -5.81 -2.70
CA ASP A 98 17.31 -6.01 -4.10
C ASP A 98 16.10 -6.42 -4.93
N ASP A 99 15.21 -7.22 -4.35
CA ASP A 99 14.00 -7.64 -5.03
C ASP A 99 13.08 -6.44 -5.25
N PHE A 100 12.97 -5.56 -4.27
CA PHE A 100 12.12 -4.36 -4.38
C PHE A 100 12.64 -3.46 -5.51
N GLU A 101 13.94 -3.31 -5.60
CA GLU A 101 14.55 -2.52 -6.64
C GLU A 101 14.31 -3.11 -8.02
N ARG A 102 14.47 -4.40 -8.15
CA ARG A 102 14.30 -5.10 -9.41
C ARG A 102 12.84 -5.05 -9.89
N ILE A 103 11.90 -5.23 -8.96
CA ILE A 103 10.48 -5.20 -9.28
C ILE A 103 10.03 -3.79 -9.62
N GLY A 104 10.55 -2.82 -8.89
CA GLY A 104 10.23 -1.41 -9.13
C GLY A 104 8.96 -0.93 -8.47
N ASN A 105 8.94 0.34 -8.16
CA ASN A 105 7.80 1.02 -7.56
C ASN A 105 7.35 0.43 -6.23
N ILE A 106 8.29 -0.10 -5.47
CA ILE A 106 8.09 -0.60 -4.13
C ILE A 106 8.78 0.36 -3.17
N HIS A 107 8.07 0.80 -2.17
CA HIS A 107 8.58 1.75 -1.19
C HIS A 107 8.43 1.15 0.20
N VAL A 108 9.36 1.43 1.06
CA VAL A 108 9.40 0.81 2.38
C VAL A 108 9.17 1.84 3.47
N LEU A 109 8.34 1.50 4.44
CA LEU A 109 8.07 2.36 5.59
C LEU A 109 8.23 1.52 6.85
N PRO A 110 9.42 1.50 7.45
CA PRO A 110 9.66 0.70 8.66
C PRO A 110 8.83 1.19 9.83
N LYS A 111 8.32 0.27 10.63
CA LYS A 111 7.61 0.61 11.85
C LYS A 111 8.61 0.77 12.99
N PRO A 112 8.40 1.66 13.93
CA PRO A 112 7.31 2.62 13.97
C PRO A 112 7.57 3.81 13.04
N PHE A 113 6.52 4.38 12.49
CA PHE A 113 6.66 5.54 11.63
C PHE A 113 5.71 6.64 12.13
N GLY A 114 6.02 7.88 11.81
CA GLY A 114 5.17 8.99 12.19
C GLY A 114 4.08 9.24 11.17
N ILE A 115 3.03 9.91 11.60
CA ILE A 115 1.92 10.26 10.73
C ILE A 115 2.41 11.14 9.57
N GLU A 116 3.32 12.06 9.87
CA GLU A 116 3.86 12.95 8.86
C GLU A 116 4.68 12.20 7.82
N GLU A 117 5.47 11.21 8.26
CA GLU A 117 6.26 10.37 7.36
C GLU A 117 5.36 9.65 6.38
N LEU A 118 4.28 9.08 6.89
CA LEU A 118 3.32 8.35 6.07
C LEU A 118 2.66 9.30 5.07
N ASN A 119 2.18 10.43 5.54
CA ASN A 119 1.49 11.38 4.68
C ASN A 119 2.40 11.94 3.59
N GLU A 120 3.64 12.24 3.91
CA GLU A 120 4.58 12.74 2.93
C GLU A 120 4.87 11.72 1.84
N LEU A 121 5.05 10.46 2.24
CA LEU A 121 5.31 9.40 1.29
C LEU A 121 4.11 9.17 0.38
N VAL A 122 2.92 9.13 0.95
CA VAL A 122 1.68 8.93 0.19
C VAL A 122 1.48 10.08 -0.80
N GLU A 123 1.63 11.32 -0.35
CA GLU A 123 1.50 12.47 -1.23
C GLU A 123 2.47 12.42 -2.39
N ARG A 124 3.71 12.12 -2.10
CA ARG A 124 4.74 12.08 -3.13
C ARG A 124 4.44 11.02 -4.19
N LEU A 125 3.98 9.84 -3.76
CA LEU A 125 3.69 8.76 -4.68
C LEU A 125 2.45 9.03 -5.51
N LEU A 126 1.45 9.66 -4.93
CA LEU A 126 0.23 9.99 -5.65
C LEU A 126 0.42 11.16 -6.59
N GLU A 127 1.28 12.10 -6.25
CA GLU A 127 1.60 13.19 -7.15
C GLU A 127 2.24 12.70 -8.43
N ARG A 128 3.09 11.68 -8.34
CA ARG A 128 3.73 11.11 -9.52
C ARG A 128 2.71 10.47 -10.45
N GLN A 129 1.58 10.08 -9.89
CA GLN A 129 0.56 9.48 -10.68
C GLN A 129 -0.47 10.48 -11.09
N ALA A 130 -0.34 11.70 -10.65
CA ALA A 130 -1.27 12.69 -11.00
C ALA A 130 -1.43 12.61 -12.45
N PRO A 131 -2.58 12.39 -12.85
CA PRO A 131 -2.82 12.16 -14.19
C PRO A 131 -2.38 13.31 -14.88
N ALA A 132 -1.55 13.01 -15.62
CA ALA A 132 -1.26 13.94 -16.53
C ALA A 132 -2.50 14.43 -17.09
N SER A 133 -3.46 13.81 -16.91
CA SER A 133 -4.61 14.30 -17.34
C SER A 133 -4.75 15.52 -16.84
N GLY A 134 -3.90 15.74 -16.31
CA GLY A 134 -4.21 17.01 -16.13
C GLY A 134 -5.06 16.98 -17.11
#